data_0c5d1792298adf2993b39ef4d4b858e0
#
_entry.id   0c5d1792298adf2993b39ef4d4b858e0
#
_cell.length_a   1.000
_cell.length_b   1.000
_cell.length_c   1.000
_cell.angle_alpha   90.00
_cell.angle_beta   90.00
_cell.angle_gamma   90.00
#
_symmetry.space_group_name_H-M   'P 1'
#
loop_
_entity.id
_entity.type
_entity.pdbx_description
1 polymer ?
#
loop_
_entity_poly.entity_id
_entity_poly.type
_entity_poly.pdbx_seq_one_letter_code
_entity_poly.pdbx_strand_id
1 'polypeptide(L)'
;MEAIIDTSAIISLVDRSSKHHHSLADIINKEDYRLIIPSPVIPEACFMLNKKFGTSVEIKFIEEIISVNFHIEVIKFLDLARIVEILKKYNNLDIGYVDGAIVAIAERLKVNRIFTLDRKHFNSLIPLGFDYFEIYPE
;
A
#
# COMPACT_ATOMS: atom_id res chain seq x y z
N MET A 1 10.35 10.58 -6.72
CA MET A 1 10.53 9.29 -6.00
C MET A 1 9.28 8.45 -6.08
N GLU A 2 9.44 7.15 -6.06
CA GLU A 2 8.30 6.23 -6.08
C GLU A 2 8.13 5.55 -4.74
N ALA A 3 6.88 5.28 -4.37
CA ALA A 3 6.55 4.52 -3.18
C ALA A 3 5.25 3.75 -3.41
N ILE A 4 5.14 2.61 -2.76
CA ILE A 4 3.92 1.81 -2.81
C ILE A 4 3.03 2.22 -1.65
N ILE A 5 1.73 2.32 -1.90
CA ILE A 5 0.79 2.69 -0.85
C ILE A 5 -0.12 1.52 -0.50
N ASP A 6 -0.24 1.24 0.78
CA ASP A 6 -1.11 0.21 1.34
C ASP A 6 -2.47 0.81 1.72
N THR A 7 -3.44 -0.06 1.89
CA THR A 7 -4.81 0.30 2.27
C THR A 7 -4.88 1.16 3.52
N SER A 8 -4.15 0.81 4.57
CA SER A 8 -4.17 1.56 5.83
C SER A 8 -3.74 3.01 5.65
N ALA A 9 -2.74 3.27 4.80
CA ALA A 9 -2.30 4.62 4.50
C ALA A 9 -3.33 5.38 3.68
N ILE A 10 -3.99 4.73 2.73
CA ILE A 10 -5.08 5.35 1.96
C ILE A 10 -6.20 5.80 2.89
N ILE A 11 -6.65 4.92 3.78
CA ILE A 11 -7.71 5.25 4.74
C ILE A 11 -7.30 6.46 5.59
N SER A 12 -6.06 6.49 6.05
CA SER A 12 -5.55 7.58 6.88
C SER A 12 -5.45 8.91 6.12
N LEU A 13 -5.16 8.86 4.82
CA LEU A 13 -5.16 10.05 3.98
C LEU A 13 -6.56 10.60 3.74
N VAL A 14 -7.56 9.75 3.68
CA VAL A 14 -8.97 10.14 3.50
C VAL A 14 -9.56 10.61 4.83
N ASP A 15 -9.24 9.93 5.92
CA ASP A 15 -9.76 10.22 7.26
C ASP A 15 -8.97 11.32 7.93
N ARG A 16 -9.47 12.55 7.86
CA ARG A 16 -8.81 13.74 8.46
C ARG A 16 -8.70 13.65 9.98
N SER A 17 -9.48 12.80 10.63
CA SER A 17 -9.39 12.58 12.07
C SER A 17 -8.29 11.61 12.46
N SER A 18 -7.70 10.91 11.49
CA SER A 18 -6.58 10.00 11.75
C SER A 18 -5.36 10.78 12.26
N LYS A 19 -4.73 10.26 13.31
CA LYS A 19 -3.50 10.88 13.85
C LYS A 19 -2.34 10.88 12.86
N HIS A 20 -2.39 10.04 11.84
CA HIS A 20 -1.35 9.96 10.81
C HIS A 20 -1.66 10.77 9.55
N HIS A 21 -2.84 11.39 9.48
CA HIS A 21 -3.27 12.11 8.27
C HIS A 21 -2.27 13.18 7.84
N HIS A 22 -1.91 14.07 8.75
CA HIS A 22 -1.02 15.19 8.42
C HIS A 22 0.39 14.73 8.10
N SER A 23 0.94 13.78 8.85
CA SER A 23 2.29 13.28 8.60
C SER A 23 2.42 12.59 7.25
N LEU A 24 1.42 11.80 6.85
CA LEU A 24 1.40 11.16 5.54
C LEU A 24 1.26 12.19 4.41
N ALA A 25 0.32 13.10 4.54
CA ALA A 25 0.10 14.12 3.53
C ALA A 25 1.34 15.01 3.35
N ASP A 26 1.98 15.39 4.44
CA ASP A 26 3.18 16.21 4.41
C ASP A 26 4.35 15.50 3.72
N ILE A 27 4.57 14.24 4.03
CA ILE A 27 5.65 13.46 3.40
C ILE A 27 5.41 13.34 1.91
N ILE A 28 4.20 12.99 1.50
CA ILE A 28 3.85 12.80 0.10
C ILE A 28 4.04 14.10 -0.69
N ASN A 29 3.56 15.21 -0.15
CA ASN A 29 3.63 16.50 -0.82
C ASN A 29 5.06 17.06 -0.85
N LYS A 30 5.78 16.96 0.26
CA LYS A 30 7.12 17.52 0.41
C LYS A 30 8.14 16.84 -0.51
N GLU A 31 8.04 15.53 -0.62
CA GLU A 31 9.01 14.73 -1.38
C GLU A 31 8.54 14.45 -2.82
N ASP A 32 7.39 14.95 -3.20
CA ASP A 32 6.79 14.75 -4.54
C ASP A 32 6.79 13.26 -4.95
N TYR A 33 6.22 12.43 -4.12
CA TYR A 33 6.15 11.00 -4.40
C TYR A 33 5.16 10.67 -5.50
N ARG A 34 5.60 9.82 -6.44
CA ARG A 34 4.70 9.11 -7.34
C ARG A 34 4.23 7.86 -6.61
N LEU A 35 2.95 7.79 -6.32
CA LEU A 35 2.39 6.68 -5.56
C LEU A 35 1.96 5.55 -6.48
N ILE A 36 2.42 4.36 -6.16
CA ILE A 36 2.06 3.12 -6.86
C ILE A 36 1.01 2.41 -6.02
N ILE A 37 -0.17 2.18 -6.60
CA ILE A 37 -1.23 1.42 -5.96
C ILE A 37 -1.25 0.02 -6.56
N PRO A 38 -0.93 -1.02 -5.80
CA PRO A 38 -1.16 -2.38 -6.25
C PRO A 38 -2.65 -2.61 -6.52
N SER A 39 -2.98 -3.24 -7.64
CA SER A 39 -4.38 -3.41 -8.01
C SER A 39 -5.23 -4.08 -6.92
N PRO A 40 -4.75 -5.04 -6.12
CA PRO A 40 -5.55 -5.63 -5.04
C PRO A 40 -5.87 -4.66 -3.89
N VAL A 41 -5.10 -3.59 -3.74
CA VAL A 41 -5.36 -2.57 -2.70
C VAL A 41 -6.63 -1.78 -3.01
N ILE A 42 -6.96 -1.60 -4.29
CA ILE A 42 -8.09 -0.76 -4.69
C ILE A 42 -9.42 -1.28 -4.15
N PRO A 43 -9.83 -2.54 -4.41
CA PRO A 43 -11.11 -3.03 -3.87
C PRO A 43 -11.13 -3.10 -2.35
N GLU A 44 -10.01 -3.41 -1.72
CA GLU A 44 -9.94 -3.42 -0.25
C GLU A 44 -10.17 -2.02 0.32
N ALA A 45 -9.49 -1.02 -0.23
CA ALA A 45 -9.66 0.37 0.20
C ALA A 45 -11.08 0.86 -0.06
N CYS A 46 -11.63 0.57 -1.23
CA CYS A 46 -13.01 0.95 -1.59
C CYS A 46 -14.03 0.36 -0.61
N PHE A 47 -13.88 -0.92 -0.29
CA PHE A 47 -14.77 -1.60 0.66
C PHE A 47 -14.70 -0.93 2.04
N MET A 48 -13.51 -0.68 2.54
CA MET A 48 -13.33 -0.07 3.86
C MET A 48 -13.82 1.39 3.90
N LEU A 49 -13.56 2.16 2.86
CA LEU A 49 -14.03 3.54 2.77
C LEU A 49 -15.56 3.61 2.70
N ASN A 50 -16.17 2.74 1.91
CA ASN A 50 -17.62 2.68 1.83
C ASN A 50 -18.24 2.34 3.18
N LYS A 51 -17.69 1.32 3.85
CA LYS A 51 -18.20 0.87 5.15
C LYS A 51 -18.09 1.97 6.21
N LYS A 52 -17.02 2.73 6.21
CA LYS A 52 -16.74 3.76 7.23
C LYS A 52 -17.39 5.10 6.91
N PHE A 53 -17.39 5.50 5.66
CA PHE A 53 -17.76 6.87 5.24
C PHE A 53 -18.87 6.92 4.19
N GLY A 54 -19.25 5.81 3.59
CA GLY A 54 -20.31 5.75 2.57
C GLY A 54 -19.79 5.87 1.14
N THR A 55 -20.73 5.73 0.20
CA THR A 55 -20.42 5.66 -1.23
C THR A 55 -19.79 6.94 -1.78
N SER A 56 -20.18 8.11 -1.26
CA SER A 56 -19.63 9.37 -1.77
C SER A 56 -18.13 9.49 -1.55
N VAL A 57 -17.61 8.96 -0.44
CA VAL A 57 -16.18 8.97 -0.15
C VAL A 57 -15.46 7.91 -0.99
N GLU A 58 -16.06 6.76 -1.18
CA GLU A 58 -15.54 5.74 -2.09
C GLU A 58 -15.37 6.30 -3.50
N ILE A 59 -16.37 7.01 -4.02
CA ILE A 59 -16.32 7.66 -5.33
C ILE A 59 -15.16 8.65 -5.40
N LYS A 60 -15.01 9.49 -4.38
CA LYS A 60 -13.92 10.47 -4.34
C LYS A 60 -12.55 9.81 -4.40
N PHE A 61 -12.38 8.69 -3.71
CA PHE A 61 -11.13 7.94 -3.78
C PHE A 61 -10.84 7.45 -5.20
N ILE A 62 -11.85 6.90 -5.88
CA ILE A 62 -11.68 6.44 -7.26
C ILE A 62 -11.34 7.61 -8.19
N GLU A 63 -12.01 8.76 -8.00
CA GLU A 63 -11.72 9.97 -8.76
C GLU A 63 -10.28 10.46 -8.54
N GLU A 64 -9.76 10.34 -7.32
CA GLU A 64 -8.36 10.66 -7.03
C GLU A 64 -7.39 9.74 -7.77
N ILE A 65 -7.72 8.46 -7.91
CA ILE A 65 -6.90 7.53 -8.69
C ILE A 65 -6.86 7.94 -10.17
N ILE A 66 -7.98 8.40 -10.70
CA ILE A 66 -8.08 8.86 -12.10
C ILE A 66 -7.26 10.14 -12.30
N SER A 67 -7.25 10.98 -11.29
CA SER A 67 -6.52 12.23 -11.32
C SER A 67 -5.02 12.06 -11.27
N VAL A 68 -4.11 12.54 -11.45
CA VAL A 68 -2.77 12.62 -11.94
C VAL A 68 -1.66 11.88 -11.18
N ASN A 69 -1.74 11.65 -9.88
CA ASN A 69 -0.54 11.28 -9.10
C ASN A 69 -0.40 9.81 -8.73
N PHE A 70 -1.28 8.97 -9.23
CA PHE A 70 -1.26 7.55 -8.91
C PHE A 70 -0.93 6.71 -10.13
N HIS A 71 -0.16 5.66 -9.91
CA HIS A 71 0.07 4.61 -10.90
C HIS A 71 -0.50 3.31 -10.36
N ILE A 72 -1.40 2.69 -11.12
CA ILE A 72 -1.95 1.37 -10.76
C ILE A 72 -1.00 0.31 -11.31
N GLU A 73 -0.49 -0.54 -10.41
CA GLU A 73 0.32 -1.67 -10.81
C GLU A 73 -0.48 -2.95 -10.69
N VAL A 74 -0.67 -3.61 -11.82
CA VAL A 74 -1.48 -4.84 -11.91
C VAL A 74 -0.64 -6.03 -11.48
N ILE A 75 -1.26 -6.99 -10.80
CA ILE A 75 -0.64 -8.27 -10.46
C ILE A 75 -0.35 -9.04 -11.75
N LYS A 76 0.89 -9.48 -11.91
CA LYS A 76 1.31 -10.36 -13.01
C LYS A 76 1.26 -11.80 -12.55
N PHE A 77 1.20 -12.71 -13.53
CA PHE A 77 1.13 -14.13 -13.25
C PHE A 77 2.26 -14.60 -12.32
N LEU A 78 3.50 -14.16 -12.56
CA LEU A 78 4.65 -14.54 -11.74
C LEU A 78 4.60 -13.96 -10.32
N ASP A 79 3.90 -12.85 -10.12
CA ASP A 79 3.71 -12.30 -8.77
C ASP A 79 2.94 -13.28 -7.89
N LEU A 80 2.01 -14.06 -8.46
CA LEU A 80 1.23 -15.03 -7.71
C LEU A 80 2.12 -16.11 -7.08
N ALA A 81 3.12 -16.59 -7.80
CA ALA A 81 4.06 -17.57 -7.27
C ALA A 81 4.84 -16.97 -6.08
N ARG A 82 5.29 -15.73 -6.20
CA ARG A 82 5.99 -15.05 -5.11
C ARG A 82 5.09 -14.83 -3.90
N ILE A 83 3.83 -14.46 -4.13
CA ILE A 83 2.84 -14.30 -3.05
C ILE A 83 2.69 -15.62 -2.28
N VAL A 84 2.59 -16.74 -2.97
CA VAL A 84 2.48 -18.06 -2.32
C VAL A 84 3.70 -18.32 -1.44
N GLU A 85 4.91 -18.05 -1.93
CA GLU A 85 6.14 -18.23 -1.14
C GLU A 85 6.11 -17.37 0.13
N ILE A 86 5.70 -16.12 0.01
CA ILE A 86 5.62 -15.18 1.13
C ILE A 86 4.63 -15.69 2.18
N LEU A 87 3.43 -16.08 1.76
CA LEU A 87 2.39 -16.55 2.68
C LEU A 87 2.80 -17.84 3.39
N LYS A 88 3.51 -18.74 2.71
CA LYS A 88 4.03 -19.95 3.33
C LYS A 88 5.13 -19.65 4.33
N LYS A 89 6.08 -18.79 3.97
CA LYS A 89 7.22 -18.46 4.83
C LYS A 89 6.81 -17.73 6.10
N TYR A 90 5.85 -16.81 5.97
CA TYR A 90 5.42 -15.94 7.06
C TYR A 90 4.02 -16.28 7.57
N ASN A 91 3.66 -17.56 7.56
CA ASN A 91 2.33 -18.02 7.94
C ASN A 91 1.95 -17.74 9.40
N ASN A 92 2.92 -17.38 10.23
CA ASN A 92 2.71 -17.01 11.63
C ASN A 92 2.51 -15.51 11.86
N LEU A 93 2.57 -14.68 10.81
CA LEU A 93 2.48 -13.22 10.94
C LEU A 93 1.10 -12.64 10.61
N ASP A 94 0.13 -13.48 10.35
CA ASP A 94 -1.24 -13.03 10.02
C ASP A 94 -1.27 -12.06 8.83
N ILE A 95 -0.44 -12.33 7.82
CA ILE A 95 -0.45 -11.57 6.58
C ILE A 95 -1.27 -12.30 5.52
N GLY A 96 -1.91 -11.53 4.64
CA GLY A 96 -2.75 -12.08 3.59
C GLY A 96 -2.27 -11.73 2.20
N TYR A 97 -3.15 -12.01 1.25
CA TYR A 97 -2.88 -11.83 -0.18
C TYR A 97 -2.45 -10.40 -0.52
N VAL A 98 -3.12 -9.39 0.04
CA VAL A 98 -2.81 -7.98 -0.27
C VAL A 98 -1.39 -7.63 0.18
N ASP A 99 -1.00 -8.04 1.39
CA ASP A 99 0.36 -7.81 1.90
C ASP A 99 1.39 -8.51 1.02
N GLY A 100 1.12 -9.76 0.65
CA GLY A 100 1.98 -10.50 -0.26
C GLY A 100 2.09 -9.84 -1.63
N ALA A 101 0.99 -9.30 -2.14
CA ALA A 101 0.97 -8.58 -3.40
C ALA A 101 1.83 -7.31 -3.35
N ILE A 102 1.75 -6.57 -2.25
CA ILE A 102 2.58 -5.38 -2.04
C ILE A 102 4.06 -5.75 -2.09
N VAL A 103 4.45 -6.79 -1.37
CA VAL A 103 5.84 -7.26 -1.36
C VAL A 103 6.30 -7.71 -2.75
N ALA A 104 5.51 -8.53 -3.43
CA ALA A 104 5.86 -9.03 -4.76
C ALA A 104 6.03 -7.90 -5.77
N ILE A 105 5.15 -6.92 -5.77
CA ILE A 105 5.23 -5.76 -6.65
C ILE A 105 6.44 -4.89 -6.29
N ALA A 106 6.67 -4.65 -5.01
CA ALA A 106 7.83 -3.88 -4.54
C ALA A 106 9.14 -4.50 -5.04
N GLU A 107 9.27 -5.80 -4.91
CA GLU A 107 10.46 -6.52 -5.37
C GLU A 107 10.62 -6.43 -6.89
N ARG A 108 9.53 -6.64 -7.63
CA ARG A 108 9.56 -6.60 -9.09
C ARG A 108 9.91 -5.21 -9.64
N LEU A 109 9.36 -4.16 -9.04
CA LEU A 109 9.60 -2.78 -9.44
C LEU A 109 10.87 -2.18 -8.84
N LYS A 110 11.50 -2.88 -7.91
CA LYS A 110 12.67 -2.39 -7.15
C LYS A 110 12.35 -1.10 -6.40
N VAL A 111 11.18 -1.06 -5.77
CA VAL A 111 10.73 0.06 -4.93
C VAL A 111 10.61 -0.45 -3.51
N ASN A 112 11.46 0.06 -2.61
CA ASN A 112 11.48 -0.41 -1.23
C ASN A 112 10.74 0.50 -0.25
N ARG A 113 10.12 1.57 -0.74
CA ARG A 113 9.37 2.51 0.11
C ARG A 113 7.91 2.14 0.12
N ILE A 114 7.35 2.00 1.32
CA ILE A 114 5.95 1.63 1.51
C ILE A 114 5.30 2.62 2.48
N PHE A 115 4.18 3.21 2.05
CA PHE A 115 3.30 3.96 2.93
C PHE A 115 2.27 3.02 3.53
N THR A 116 2.40 2.75 4.81
CA THR A 116 1.50 1.85 5.55
C THR A 116 1.53 2.18 7.04
N LEU A 117 0.43 1.92 7.73
CA LEU A 117 0.40 1.97 9.20
C LEU A 117 0.73 0.61 9.81
N ASP A 118 0.92 -0.41 9.00
CA ASP A 118 1.15 -1.78 9.43
C ASP A 118 2.66 -2.10 9.47
N ARG A 119 3.38 -1.33 10.26
CA ARG A 119 4.84 -1.40 10.35
C ARG A 119 5.31 -2.78 10.78
N LYS A 120 4.60 -3.40 11.73
CA LYS A 120 4.99 -4.69 12.29
C LYS A 120 5.10 -5.76 11.22
N HIS A 121 4.11 -5.87 10.33
CA HIS A 121 4.12 -6.86 9.27
C HIS A 121 5.30 -6.64 8.32
N PHE A 122 5.44 -5.43 7.78
CA PHE A 122 6.47 -5.17 6.77
C PHE A 122 7.89 -5.14 7.33
N ASN A 123 8.07 -4.74 8.59
CA ASN A 123 9.39 -4.81 9.25
C ASN A 123 9.83 -6.25 9.52
N SER A 124 8.89 -7.18 9.63
CA SER A 124 9.17 -8.59 9.88
C SER A 124 9.47 -9.37 8.61
N LEU A 125 9.23 -8.78 7.44
CA LEU A 125 9.44 -9.43 6.15
C LEU A 125 10.83 -9.08 5.62
N ILE A 126 11.52 -10.10 5.07
CA ILE A 126 12.79 -9.90 4.40
C ILE A 126 12.55 -9.89 2.90
N PRO A 127 12.64 -8.72 2.24
CA PRO A 127 12.40 -8.66 0.80
C PRO A 127 13.56 -9.26 0.01
N LEU A 128 13.29 -9.63 -1.24
CA LEU A 128 14.32 -10.00 -2.19
C LEU A 128 14.80 -8.75 -2.92
N GLY A 129 16.11 -8.56 -2.97
CA GLY A 129 16.72 -7.43 -3.68
C GLY A 129 16.90 -6.17 -2.85
N PHE A 130 16.44 -6.16 -1.62
CA PHE A 130 16.64 -5.08 -0.65
C PHE A 130 17.05 -5.66 0.68
N ASP A 131 17.70 -4.85 1.50
CA ASP A 131 18.01 -5.25 2.87
C ASP A 131 16.76 -5.17 3.76
N TYR A 132 15.90 -4.16 3.52
CA TYR A 132 14.67 -3.94 4.29
C TYR A 132 13.74 -3.00 3.53
N PHE A 133 12.48 -2.94 3.97
CA PHE A 133 11.53 -1.92 3.49
C PHE A 133 11.66 -0.64 4.31
N GLU A 134 11.66 0.49 3.62
CA GLU A 134 11.52 1.79 4.26
C GLU A 134 10.03 2.08 4.43
N ILE A 135 9.57 2.18 5.68
CA ILE A 135 8.15 2.30 6.00
C ILE A 135 7.84 3.71 6.51
N TYR A 136 6.82 4.30 5.92
CA TYR A 136 6.35 5.64 6.26
C TYR A 136 4.86 5.60 6.62
N PRO A 137 4.39 6.46 7.56
CA PRO A 137 5.16 7.42 8.35
C PRO A 137 5.99 6.70 9.42
N GLU A 138 7.04 7.34 9.85
CA GLU A 138 7.88 6.83 10.93
C GLU A 138 7.17 6.83 12.28
#